data_0d4317a495404fa5b710b18a1b4f5ccb
#
_entry.id   0d4317a495404fa5b710b18a1b4f5ccb
#
_cell.length_a   1.000
_cell.length_b   1.000
_cell.length_c   1.000
_cell.angle_alpha   90.00
_cell.angle_beta   90.00
_cell.angle_gamma   90.00
#
_symmetry.space_group_name_H-M   'P 1'
#
loop_
_entity.id
_entity.type
_entity.pdbx_description
1 polymer ?
#
loop_
_entity_poly.entity_id
_entity_poly.type
_entity_poly.pdbx_seq_one_letter_code
_entity_poly.pdbx_strand_id
1 'polypeptide(L)'
;MKDKLFKNLLHSAEGYAIFNSGGQLTKGYKPDTVLKCGEDYIIMECDTGTSRKGYLGSMLKAARYLTKEKKGILILVIKEKPNTTVKQIAEHLREYLAWLKPLTNLRIVYLIETTKYCPDKIPLKLLSSEFEKCAIKIKAEILK
;
A
#
# COMPACT_ATOMS: atom_id res chain seq x y z
N MET A 1 10.89 -2.21 -10.33
CA MET A 1 11.70 -1.17 -9.65
C MET A 1 12.38 -1.77 -8.43
N LYS A 2 13.64 -1.48 -8.23
CA LYS A 2 14.38 -1.99 -7.06
C LYS A 2 13.97 -1.22 -5.80
N ASP A 3 13.95 -1.88 -4.67
CA ASP A 3 13.56 -1.29 -3.38
C ASP A 3 14.32 0.00 -3.06
N LYS A 4 15.63 -0.01 -3.26
CA LYS A 4 16.46 1.16 -2.96
C LYS A 4 16.07 2.36 -3.82
N LEU A 5 15.78 2.14 -5.09
CA LEU A 5 15.33 3.21 -5.99
C LEU A 5 13.98 3.74 -5.54
N PHE A 6 13.05 2.86 -5.21
CA PHE A 6 11.71 3.23 -4.74
C PHE A 6 11.77 4.08 -3.46
N LYS A 7 12.57 3.67 -2.48
CA LYS A 7 12.72 4.41 -1.21
C LYS A 7 13.27 5.81 -1.39
N ASN A 8 14.06 6.03 -2.43
CA ASN A 8 14.67 7.32 -2.71
C ASN A 8 13.80 8.25 -3.56
N LEU A 9 12.64 7.80 -4.03
CA LEU A 9 11.71 8.64 -4.76
C LEU A 9 11.00 9.60 -3.80
N LEU A 10 10.61 10.77 -4.32
CA LEU A 10 9.89 11.76 -3.53
C LEU A 10 8.40 11.44 -3.52
N HIS A 11 8.01 10.49 -2.69
CA HIS A 11 6.61 10.17 -2.48
C HIS A 11 5.94 11.30 -1.71
N SER A 12 4.75 11.69 -2.12
CA SER A 12 4.03 12.77 -1.45
C SER A 12 2.52 12.56 -1.47
N ALA A 13 1.86 13.11 -0.45
CA ALA A 13 0.41 13.21 -0.37
C ALA A 13 0.10 14.53 0.33
N GLU A 14 -0.95 15.21 -0.11
CA GLU A 14 -1.31 16.49 0.47
C GLU A 14 -1.60 16.37 1.96
N GLY A 15 -0.93 17.18 2.77
CA GLY A 15 -1.11 17.18 4.22
C GLY A 15 -0.31 16.12 4.97
N TYR A 16 0.40 15.23 4.26
CA TYR A 16 1.19 14.18 4.89
C TYR A 16 2.69 14.49 4.81
N ALA A 17 3.44 14.03 5.80
CA ALA A 17 4.90 14.11 5.81
C ALA A 17 5.50 12.71 5.80
N ILE A 18 6.72 12.57 5.28
CA ILE A 18 7.44 11.30 5.33
C ILE A 18 7.75 10.99 6.80
N PHE A 19 7.33 9.82 7.25
CA PHE A 19 7.53 9.35 8.62
C PHE A 19 8.62 8.30 8.71
N ASN A 20 8.70 7.42 7.71
CA ASN A 20 9.67 6.33 7.69
C ASN A 20 10.02 5.99 6.24
N SER A 21 11.31 5.82 5.96
CA SER A 21 11.81 5.45 4.63
C SER A 21 12.69 4.20 4.75
N GLY A 22 12.05 3.04 4.82
CA GLY A 22 12.73 1.76 4.83
C GLY A 22 13.25 1.30 6.18
N GLY A 23 13.07 2.10 7.25
CA GLY A 23 13.43 1.68 8.59
C GLY A 23 12.36 0.79 9.23
N GLN A 24 12.68 0.25 10.39
CA GLN A 24 11.73 -0.58 11.13
C GLN A 24 10.58 0.27 11.67
N LEU A 25 9.37 0.01 11.21
CA LEU A 25 8.18 0.69 11.69
C LEU A 25 7.73 0.11 13.04
N THR A 26 7.77 -1.19 13.14
CA THR A 26 7.53 -1.94 14.36
C THR A 26 8.28 -3.26 14.24
N LYS A 27 8.39 -4.02 15.31
CA LYS A 27 9.16 -5.27 15.32
C LYS A 27 8.70 -6.21 14.19
N GLY A 28 9.66 -6.59 13.34
CA GLY A 28 9.39 -7.50 12.24
C GLY A 28 8.73 -6.87 11.03
N TYR A 29 8.58 -5.52 10.98
CA TYR A 29 7.94 -4.85 9.87
C TYR A 29 8.75 -3.64 9.40
N LYS A 30 9.24 -3.72 8.15
CA LYS A 30 10.02 -2.66 7.51
C LYS A 30 9.40 -2.33 6.16
N PRO A 31 8.28 -1.57 6.12
CA PRO A 31 7.72 -1.16 4.84
C PRO A 31 8.65 -0.20 4.12
N ASP A 32 8.49 -0.09 2.81
CA ASP A 32 9.39 0.74 2.01
C ASP A 32 9.28 2.23 2.34
N THR A 33 8.07 2.72 2.52
CA THR A 33 7.84 4.14 2.82
C THR A 33 6.55 4.28 3.64
N VAL A 34 6.57 5.19 4.61
CA VAL A 34 5.38 5.52 5.40
C VAL A 34 5.25 7.02 5.47
N LEU A 35 4.06 7.53 5.13
CA LEU A 35 3.70 8.93 5.30
C LEU A 35 2.68 9.03 6.43
N LYS A 36 2.67 10.16 7.13
CA LYS A 36 1.82 10.34 8.30
C LYS A 36 1.25 11.75 8.37
N CYS A 37 0.00 11.84 8.78
CA CYS A 37 -0.67 13.09 9.13
C CYS A 37 -1.49 12.83 10.39
N GLY A 38 -1.02 13.32 11.55
CA GLY A 38 -1.64 12.95 12.83
C GLY A 38 -1.54 11.44 13.05
N GLU A 39 -2.67 10.77 13.25
CA GLU A 39 -2.73 9.32 13.38
C GLU A 39 -3.19 8.63 12.10
N ASP A 40 -3.21 9.35 10.98
CA ASP A 40 -3.50 8.81 9.67
C ASP A 40 -2.20 8.43 8.96
N TYR A 41 -2.11 7.19 8.52
CA TYR A 41 -0.92 6.64 7.90
C TYR A 41 -1.17 6.24 6.45
N ILE A 42 -0.17 6.46 5.60
CA ILE A 42 -0.10 5.86 4.27
C ILE A 42 1.12 4.96 4.29
N ILE A 43 0.90 3.66 4.23
CA ILE A 43 1.97 2.67 4.21
C ILE A 43 2.15 2.22 2.76
N MET A 44 3.38 2.29 2.27
CA MET A 44 3.69 1.92 0.88
C MET A 44 4.68 0.78 0.83
N GLU A 45 4.40 -0.18 -0.04
CA GLU A 45 5.33 -1.25 -0.35
C GLU A 45 5.40 -1.43 -1.85
N CYS A 46 6.63 -1.46 -2.36
CA CYS A 46 6.92 -1.74 -3.76
C CYS A 46 7.44 -3.17 -3.84
N ASP A 47 6.73 -4.01 -4.57
CA ASP A 47 7.17 -5.38 -4.71
C ASP A 47 7.34 -5.76 -6.16
N THR A 48 8.49 -6.33 -6.46
CA THR A 48 8.87 -6.66 -7.83
C THR A 48 8.95 -8.14 -8.10
N GLY A 49 8.65 -8.99 -7.15
CA GLY A 49 8.87 -10.40 -7.36
C GLY A 49 8.04 -11.34 -6.52
N THR A 50 7.08 -10.81 -5.77
CA THR A 50 6.36 -11.67 -4.84
C THR A 50 5.11 -12.32 -5.47
N SER A 51 4.58 -13.30 -4.77
CA SER A 51 3.35 -13.99 -5.10
C SER A 51 2.17 -13.32 -4.40
N ARG A 52 0.96 -13.78 -4.70
CA ARG A 52 -0.24 -13.32 -3.99
C ARG A 52 -0.13 -13.52 -2.48
N LYS A 53 0.54 -14.58 -2.03
CA LYS A 53 0.81 -14.80 -0.59
C LYS A 53 1.65 -13.70 0.01
N GLY A 54 2.65 -13.21 -0.71
CA GLY A 54 3.51 -12.14 -0.24
C GLY A 54 2.73 -10.83 -0.06
N TYR A 55 1.84 -10.50 -0.99
CA TYR A 55 0.99 -9.32 -0.88
C TYR A 55 0.00 -9.45 0.28
N LEU A 56 -0.53 -10.64 0.51
CA LEU A 56 -1.38 -10.91 1.67
C LEU A 56 -0.60 -10.68 2.96
N GLY A 57 0.64 -11.17 3.03
CA GLY A 57 1.52 -10.95 4.18
C GLY A 57 1.77 -9.47 4.44
N SER A 58 2.02 -8.69 3.38
CA SER A 58 2.18 -7.23 3.49
C SER A 58 0.93 -6.58 4.06
N MET A 59 -0.24 -6.97 3.58
CA MET A 59 -1.51 -6.44 4.08
C MET A 59 -1.74 -6.79 5.55
N LEU A 60 -1.44 -8.01 5.95
CA LEU A 60 -1.58 -8.43 7.35
C LEU A 60 -0.68 -7.63 8.29
N LYS A 61 0.56 -7.38 7.88
CA LYS A 61 1.49 -6.58 8.69
C LYS A 61 1.03 -5.15 8.82
N ALA A 62 0.57 -4.53 7.74
CA ALA A 62 0.02 -3.18 7.76
C ALA A 62 -1.21 -3.13 8.66
N ALA A 63 -2.12 -4.09 8.51
CA ALA A 63 -3.33 -4.17 9.32
C ALA A 63 -3.02 -4.28 10.81
N ARG A 64 -2.04 -5.10 11.16
CA ARG A 64 -1.64 -5.28 12.57
C ARG A 64 -1.07 -3.99 13.16
N TYR A 65 -0.34 -3.22 12.37
CA TYR A 65 0.20 -1.93 12.81
C TYR A 65 -0.91 -0.90 13.01
N LEU A 66 -1.92 -0.89 12.13
CA LEU A 66 -3.00 0.09 12.15
C LEU A 66 -4.11 -0.34 13.10
N THR A 67 -3.83 -0.23 14.40
CA THR A 67 -4.77 -0.57 15.46
C THR A 67 -4.79 0.55 16.49
N LYS A 68 -5.75 0.49 17.42
CA LYS A 68 -5.94 1.48 18.47
C LYS A 68 -6.23 2.85 17.82
N GLU A 69 -5.45 3.88 18.14
CA GLU A 69 -5.61 5.23 17.62
C GLU A 69 -5.08 5.40 16.18
N LYS A 70 -4.24 4.47 15.71
CA LYS A 70 -3.67 4.53 14.36
C LYS A 70 -4.67 4.01 13.33
N LYS A 71 -4.80 4.73 12.24
CA LYS A 71 -5.65 4.33 11.10
C LYS A 71 -4.95 4.69 9.79
N GLY A 72 -5.36 4.09 8.70
CA GLY A 72 -4.73 4.43 7.44
C GLY A 72 -5.02 3.49 6.30
N ILE A 73 -4.18 3.61 5.29
CA ILE A 73 -4.29 2.90 4.04
C ILE A 73 -2.96 2.24 3.68
N LEU A 74 -3.05 1.21 2.86
CA LEU A 74 -1.88 0.53 2.30
C LEU A 74 -1.89 0.76 0.79
N ILE A 75 -0.72 1.09 0.24
CA ILE A 75 -0.52 1.21 -1.20
C ILE A 75 0.51 0.19 -1.62
N LEU A 76 0.11 -0.72 -2.51
CA LEU A 76 0.99 -1.72 -3.10
C LEU A 76 1.33 -1.29 -4.52
N VAL A 77 2.61 -1.01 -4.75
CA VAL A 77 3.13 -0.66 -6.07
C VAL A 77 3.72 -1.93 -6.66
N ILE A 78 3.12 -2.43 -7.73
CA ILE A 78 3.29 -3.79 -8.20
C ILE A 78 3.88 -3.82 -9.61
N LYS A 79 4.88 -4.68 -9.81
CA LYS A 79 5.32 -5.04 -11.16
C LYS A 79 4.52 -6.26 -11.58
N GLU A 80 3.66 -6.08 -12.58
CA GLU A 80 2.83 -7.19 -13.06
C GLU A 80 3.63 -8.30 -13.73
N LYS A 81 3.13 -9.53 -13.55
CA LYS A 81 3.62 -10.73 -14.21
C LYS A 81 2.43 -11.43 -14.86
N PRO A 82 2.66 -12.37 -15.83
CA PRO A 82 1.55 -12.99 -16.56
C PRO A 82 0.43 -13.55 -15.70
N ASN A 83 0.76 -14.16 -14.57
CA ASN A 83 -0.24 -14.75 -13.68
C ASN A 83 -0.40 -13.98 -12.35
N THR A 84 0.10 -12.75 -12.29
CA THR A 84 0.05 -11.94 -11.08
C THR A 84 -0.15 -10.48 -11.47
N THR A 85 -1.36 -10.18 -11.94
CA THR A 85 -1.74 -8.82 -12.33
C THR A 85 -2.30 -8.07 -11.13
N VAL A 86 -2.33 -6.75 -11.24
CA VAL A 86 -2.92 -5.88 -10.21
C VAL A 86 -4.35 -6.31 -9.91
N LYS A 87 -5.12 -6.60 -10.96
CA LYS A 87 -6.52 -7.05 -10.80
C LYS A 87 -6.63 -8.37 -10.04
N GLN A 88 -5.79 -9.34 -10.37
CA GLN A 88 -5.81 -10.65 -9.70
C GLN A 88 -5.44 -10.51 -8.22
N ILE A 89 -4.44 -9.69 -7.91
CA ILE A 89 -4.02 -9.45 -6.53
C ILE A 89 -5.14 -8.74 -5.76
N ALA A 90 -5.77 -7.73 -6.37
CA ALA A 90 -6.87 -7.01 -5.73
C ALA A 90 -8.04 -7.95 -5.38
N GLU A 91 -8.42 -8.82 -6.31
CA GLU A 91 -9.49 -9.81 -6.07
C GLU A 91 -9.12 -10.77 -4.94
N HIS A 92 -7.86 -11.20 -4.89
CA HIS A 92 -7.38 -12.08 -3.83
C HIS A 92 -7.43 -11.40 -2.46
N LEU A 93 -7.01 -10.14 -2.37
CA LEU A 93 -6.94 -9.43 -1.09
C LEU A 93 -8.29 -8.94 -0.58
N ARG A 94 -9.26 -8.75 -1.46
CA ARG A 94 -10.55 -8.15 -1.12
C ARG A 94 -11.28 -8.90 0.01
N GLU A 95 -11.33 -10.22 -0.07
CA GLU A 95 -12.01 -11.04 0.94
C GLU A 95 -11.31 -10.97 2.30
N TYR A 96 -9.98 -10.97 2.28
CA TYR A 96 -9.20 -10.88 3.51
C TYR A 96 -9.31 -9.51 4.17
N LEU A 97 -9.35 -8.45 3.36
CA LEU A 97 -9.55 -7.10 3.88
C LEU A 97 -10.92 -6.98 4.57
N ALA A 98 -11.95 -7.53 3.96
CA ALA A 98 -13.29 -7.56 4.56
C ALA A 98 -13.28 -8.32 5.90
N TRP A 99 -12.60 -9.47 5.93
CA TRP A 99 -12.47 -10.27 7.15
C TRP A 99 -11.72 -9.54 8.26
N LEU A 100 -10.73 -8.73 7.89
CA LEU A 100 -9.94 -7.96 8.85
C LEU A 100 -10.67 -6.74 9.42
N LYS A 101 -11.73 -6.28 8.79
CA LYS A 101 -12.40 -5.02 9.15
C LYS A 101 -12.66 -4.85 10.65
N PRO A 102 -13.22 -5.84 11.38
CA PRO A 102 -13.47 -5.67 12.82
C PRO A 102 -12.21 -5.70 13.67
N LEU A 103 -11.07 -6.10 13.12
CA LEU A 103 -9.82 -6.32 13.85
C LEU A 103 -8.82 -5.17 13.72
N THR A 104 -9.01 -4.28 12.74
CA THR A 104 -8.00 -3.30 12.40
C THR A 104 -8.62 -2.02 11.86
N ASN A 105 -7.80 -0.96 11.82
CA ASN A 105 -8.14 0.33 11.21
C ASN A 105 -7.54 0.50 9.80
N LEU A 106 -7.10 -0.58 9.19
CA LEU A 106 -6.77 -0.57 7.77
C LEU A 106 -8.09 -0.51 6.98
N ARG A 107 -8.31 0.62 6.30
CA ARG A 107 -9.61 0.88 5.65
C ARG A 107 -9.59 0.66 4.14
N ILE A 108 -8.48 0.94 3.51
CA ILE A 108 -8.37 0.95 2.05
C ILE A 108 -7.01 0.37 1.66
N VAL A 109 -7.00 -0.45 0.62
CA VAL A 109 -5.79 -0.88 -0.04
C VAL A 109 -5.85 -0.44 -1.49
N TYR A 110 -4.84 0.31 -1.93
CA TYR A 110 -4.67 0.67 -3.33
C TYR A 110 -3.62 -0.23 -3.95
N LEU A 111 -3.86 -0.63 -5.18
CA LEU A 111 -2.91 -1.41 -5.95
C LEU A 111 -2.68 -0.68 -7.26
N ILE A 112 -1.43 -0.41 -7.58
CA ILE A 112 -1.08 0.33 -8.78
C ILE A 112 0.16 -0.29 -9.43
N GLU A 113 0.15 -0.39 -10.74
CA GLU A 113 1.28 -0.92 -11.50
C GLU A 113 2.42 0.11 -11.50
N THR A 114 3.66 -0.37 -11.41
CA THR A 114 4.86 0.46 -11.23
C THR A 114 4.97 1.60 -12.25
N THR A 115 4.76 1.30 -13.54
CA THR A 115 4.92 2.32 -14.58
C THR A 115 3.82 3.36 -14.56
N LYS A 116 2.65 3.02 -14.05
CA LYS A 116 1.54 3.97 -13.88
C LYS A 116 1.76 4.88 -12.68
N TYR A 117 2.37 4.34 -11.62
CA TYR A 117 2.67 5.14 -10.43
C TYR A 117 3.82 6.13 -10.71
N CYS A 118 4.85 5.67 -11.42
CA CYS A 118 6.06 6.47 -11.67
C CYS A 118 6.34 6.61 -13.17
N PRO A 119 5.49 7.33 -13.92
CA PRO A 119 5.81 7.61 -15.31
C PRO A 119 7.08 8.46 -15.35
N ASP A 120 8.06 8.06 -16.19
CA ASP A 120 9.33 8.78 -16.32
C ASP A 120 10.08 8.96 -14.98
N LYS A 121 9.91 8.00 -14.05
CA LYS A 121 10.56 7.97 -12.72
C LYS A 121 10.12 9.11 -11.81
N ILE A 122 9.01 9.76 -12.10
CA ILE A 122 8.41 10.78 -11.25
C ILE A 122 7.13 10.21 -10.64
N PRO A 123 7.08 10.01 -9.31
CA PRO A 123 5.89 9.41 -8.69
C PRO A 123 4.70 10.36 -8.74
N LEU A 124 3.52 9.80 -8.96
CA LEU A 124 2.28 10.55 -8.84
C LEU A 124 2.08 11.01 -7.41
N LYS A 125 1.44 12.16 -7.24
CA LYS A 125 1.02 12.58 -5.89
C LYS A 125 -0.04 11.59 -5.41
N LEU A 126 0.22 10.98 -4.25
CA LEU A 126 -0.68 9.99 -3.69
C LEU A 126 -2.05 10.58 -3.39
N LEU A 127 -3.09 9.81 -3.66
CA LEU A 127 -4.49 10.18 -3.44
C LEU A 127 -4.98 11.33 -4.32
N SER A 128 -4.18 11.77 -5.29
CA SER A 128 -4.61 12.74 -6.29
C SER A 128 -5.61 12.10 -7.26
N SER A 129 -6.29 12.92 -8.05
CA SER A 129 -7.21 12.40 -9.07
C SER A 129 -6.50 11.51 -10.09
N GLU A 130 -5.28 11.84 -10.46
CA GLU A 130 -4.48 11.02 -11.39
C GLU A 130 -4.15 9.67 -10.77
N PHE A 131 -3.74 9.65 -9.52
CA PHE A 131 -3.48 8.40 -8.79
C PHE A 131 -4.74 7.53 -8.72
N GLU A 132 -5.87 8.13 -8.35
CA GLU A 132 -7.15 7.41 -8.23
C GLU A 132 -7.60 6.78 -9.56
N LYS A 133 -7.31 7.43 -10.68
CA LYS A 133 -7.63 6.89 -12.01
C LYS A 133 -6.77 5.69 -12.38
N CYS A 134 -5.55 5.64 -11.89
CA CYS A 134 -4.58 4.60 -12.26
C CYS A 134 -4.59 3.40 -11.32
N ALA A 135 -5.05 3.58 -10.08
CA ALA A 135 -5.01 2.54 -9.05
C ALA A 135 -6.33 1.78 -8.97
N ILE A 136 -6.24 0.51 -8.56
CA ILE A 136 -7.41 -0.25 -8.13
C ILE A 136 -7.56 -0.04 -6.63
N LYS A 137 -8.75 0.33 -6.21
CA LYS A 137 -9.08 0.61 -4.81
C LYS A 137 -9.97 -0.49 -4.25
N ILE A 138 -9.53 -1.11 -3.16
CA ILE A 138 -10.38 -2.03 -2.41
C ILE A 138 -10.63 -1.47 -1.01
N LYS A 139 -11.87 -1.58 -0.55
CA LYS A 139 -12.31 -1.05 0.73
C LYS A 139 -12.61 -2.17 1.71
N ALA A 140 -12.41 -1.88 3.00
CA ALA A 140 -12.78 -2.81 4.07
C ALA A 140 -14.30 -2.80 4.23
N GLU A 141 -15.01 -3.56 3.41
CA GLU A 141 -16.46 -3.68 3.44
C GLU A 141 -16.87 -5.03 3.99
N ILE A 142 -18.00 -5.06 4.72
CA ILE A 142 -18.55 -6.32 5.21
C ILE A 142 -19.17 -7.05 4.02
N LEU A 143 -18.71 -8.28 3.77
CA LEU A 143 -19.30 -9.13 2.74
C LEU A 143 -20.66 -9.64 3.22
N LYS A 144 -21.65 -9.47 2.38
CA LYS A 144 -23.00 -9.97 2.65
C LYS A 144 -23.16 -11.35 2.04
#